data_2434a8d775c9a889773738305e77c6f6
#
_entry.id   2434a8d775c9a889773738305e77c6f6
#
_cell.length_a   1.000
_cell.length_b   1.000
_cell.length_c   1.000
_cell.angle_alpha   90.00
_cell.angle_beta   90.00
_cell.angle_gamma   90.00
#
_symmetry.space_group_name_H-M   'P 1'
#
loop_
_entity.id
_entity.type
_entity.pdbx_description
1 polymer ?
#
loop_
_entity_poly.entity_id
_entity_poly.type
_entity_poly.pdbx_seq_one_letter_code
_entity_poly.pdbx_strand_id
1 'polypeptide(L)'
;MFSLTSAMQYYLYSHPTDMRRSFYTLSGMITNLMGRNVQDGDVYIFINRPRTSMKILHMECGGLVIYHMKLESGCFKLPVFDQSTNTFQTSWQDLMMMVQGVMSDEKVKKKRRKKLRNSR
;
A
#
# COMPACT_ATOMS: atom_id res chain seq x y z
N MET A 1 6.59 -8.85 4.87
CA MET A 1 6.92 -8.53 3.46
C MET A 1 8.38 -8.88 3.21
N PHE A 2 8.66 -10.13 3.32
CA PHE A 2 10.04 -10.61 3.35
C PHE A 2 10.78 -10.44 2.01
N SER A 3 10.07 -10.31 0.89
CA SER A 3 10.73 -10.15 -0.42
C SER A 3 10.88 -8.70 -0.87
N LEU A 4 10.31 -7.73 -0.17
CA LEU A 4 10.39 -6.33 -0.56
C LEU A 4 11.67 -5.69 -0.02
N THR A 5 12.42 -5.02 -0.89
CA THR A 5 13.72 -4.41 -0.56
C THR A 5 13.81 -3.00 -1.11
N SER A 6 14.79 -2.24 -0.63
CA SER A 6 15.06 -0.89 -1.10
C SER A 6 15.61 -0.85 -2.53
N ALA A 7 16.03 -1.97 -3.09
CA ALA A 7 16.55 -2.06 -4.46
C ALA A 7 15.45 -2.16 -5.52
N MET A 8 14.20 -2.42 -5.11
CA MET A 8 13.08 -2.56 -6.02
C MET A 8 12.49 -1.21 -6.40
N GLN A 9 11.78 -1.18 -7.53
CA GLN A 9 11.01 -0.01 -7.96
C GLN A 9 9.59 -0.13 -7.43
N TYR A 10 9.05 0.97 -6.91
CA TYR A 10 7.74 1.03 -6.27
C TYR A 10 6.85 2.03 -6.99
N TYR A 11 5.60 1.64 -7.24
CA TYR A 11 4.62 2.49 -7.90
C TYR A 11 3.32 2.46 -7.12
N LEU A 12 2.80 3.64 -6.80
CA LEU A 12 1.52 3.82 -6.13
C LEU A 12 0.47 4.20 -7.15
N TYR A 13 -0.65 3.46 -7.15
CA TYR A 13 -1.83 3.89 -7.91
C TYR A 13 -2.47 5.06 -7.16
N SER A 14 -2.62 6.19 -7.84
CA SER A 14 -2.92 7.48 -7.20
C SER A 14 -4.39 7.67 -6.82
N HIS A 15 -5.27 6.75 -7.21
CA HIS A 15 -6.70 6.84 -6.89
C HIS A 15 -7.10 5.74 -5.90
N PRO A 16 -8.21 5.95 -5.15
CA PRO A 16 -8.68 4.92 -4.24
C PRO A 16 -9.00 3.61 -4.95
N THR A 17 -8.71 2.50 -4.29
CA THR A 17 -8.94 1.15 -4.81
C THR A 17 -9.88 0.39 -3.88
N ASP A 18 -10.84 -0.31 -4.47
CA ASP A 18 -11.71 -1.24 -3.74
C ASP A 18 -10.87 -2.46 -3.30
N MET A 19 -10.84 -2.74 -2.01
CA MET A 19 -10.03 -3.83 -1.47
C MET A 19 -10.58 -5.23 -1.77
N ARG A 20 -11.75 -5.33 -2.38
CA ARG A 20 -12.27 -6.61 -2.89
C ARG A 20 -11.56 -7.07 -4.17
N ARG A 21 -10.87 -6.15 -4.85
CA ARG A 21 -10.09 -6.48 -6.05
C ARG A 21 -8.90 -7.37 -5.69
N SER A 22 -8.58 -8.30 -6.58
CA SER A 22 -7.52 -9.28 -6.35
C SER A 22 -6.61 -9.39 -7.58
N PHE A 23 -5.91 -10.49 -7.70
CA PHE A 23 -4.83 -10.67 -8.69
C PHE A 23 -5.17 -10.22 -10.10
N TYR A 24 -6.26 -10.74 -10.65
CA TYR A 24 -6.65 -10.46 -12.03
C TYR A 24 -7.00 -8.98 -12.23
N THR A 25 -7.85 -8.43 -11.36
CA THR A 25 -8.32 -7.04 -11.49
C THR A 25 -7.18 -6.05 -11.24
N LEU A 26 -6.35 -6.29 -10.22
CA LEU A 26 -5.22 -5.41 -9.92
C LEU A 26 -4.19 -5.45 -11.03
N SER A 27 -3.89 -6.63 -11.60
CA SER A 27 -2.99 -6.75 -12.74
C SER A 27 -3.52 -5.99 -13.95
N GLY A 28 -4.83 -6.06 -14.21
CA GLY A 28 -5.49 -5.30 -15.26
C GLY A 28 -5.39 -3.80 -15.05
N MET A 29 -5.50 -3.33 -13.81
CA MET A 29 -5.33 -1.92 -13.47
C MET A 29 -3.90 -1.45 -13.76
N ILE A 30 -2.90 -2.27 -13.45
CA ILE A 30 -1.50 -1.95 -13.75
C ILE A 30 -1.31 -1.76 -15.26
N THR A 31 -1.85 -2.67 -16.07
CA THR A 31 -1.73 -2.59 -17.53
C THR A 31 -2.53 -1.43 -18.10
N ASN A 32 -3.81 -1.30 -17.72
CA ASN A 32 -4.75 -0.42 -18.41
C ASN A 32 -4.76 1.00 -17.83
N LEU A 33 -4.47 1.17 -16.55
CA LEU A 33 -4.56 2.47 -15.88
C LEU A 33 -3.19 3.04 -15.54
N MET A 34 -2.22 2.19 -15.19
CA MET A 34 -0.89 2.64 -14.82
C MET A 34 0.11 2.58 -15.97
N GLY A 35 -0.24 1.92 -17.09
CA GLY A 35 0.61 1.82 -18.26
C GLY A 35 1.87 0.99 -18.04
N ARG A 36 1.81 -0.01 -17.17
CA ARG A 36 2.93 -0.85 -16.80
C ARG A 36 2.55 -2.32 -16.92
N ASN A 37 3.47 -3.21 -16.58
CA ASN A 37 3.25 -4.66 -16.63
C ASN A 37 3.72 -5.26 -15.29
N VAL A 38 2.83 -5.97 -14.59
CA VAL A 38 3.15 -6.59 -13.30
C VAL A 38 4.31 -7.59 -13.41
N GLN A 39 4.55 -8.16 -14.60
CA GLN A 39 5.63 -9.11 -14.82
C GLN A 39 7.01 -8.46 -14.85
N ASP A 40 7.10 -7.12 -14.83
CA ASP A 40 8.39 -6.42 -14.79
C ASP A 40 9.14 -6.63 -13.46
N GLY A 41 8.45 -7.17 -12.45
CA GLY A 41 9.04 -7.42 -11.13
C GLY A 41 8.96 -6.23 -10.19
N ASP A 42 8.35 -5.13 -10.60
CA ASP A 42 8.18 -3.96 -9.76
C ASP A 42 7.05 -4.16 -8.75
N VAL A 43 7.00 -3.29 -7.76
CA VAL A 43 6.07 -3.37 -6.65
C VAL A 43 4.95 -2.35 -6.84
N TYR A 44 3.69 -2.81 -6.76
CA TYR A 44 2.52 -1.96 -7.04
C TYR A 44 1.66 -1.86 -5.80
N ILE A 45 1.33 -0.62 -5.39
CA ILE A 45 0.66 -0.29 -4.13
C ILE A 45 -0.73 0.28 -4.43
N PHE A 46 -1.75 -0.28 -3.77
CA PHE A 46 -3.14 0.14 -3.89
C PHE A 46 -3.69 0.41 -2.49
N ILE A 47 -4.39 1.54 -2.33
CA ILE A 47 -4.90 1.97 -1.03
C ILE A 47 -6.38 2.30 -1.17
N ASN A 48 -7.19 1.92 -0.18
CA ASN A 48 -8.62 2.21 -0.19
C ASN A 48 -8.90 3.70 0.10
N ARG A 49 -10.13 4.13 -0.13
CA ARG A 49 -10.51 5.54 0.03
C ARG A 49 -10.28 6.07 1.44
N PRO A 50 -10.67 5.37 2.52
CA PRO A 50 -10.42 5.88 3.86
C PRO A 50 -8.97 5.72 4.32
N ARG A 51 -8.09 5.17 3.50
CA ARG A 51 -6.66 4.96 3.79
C ARG A 51 -6.42 4.06 5.00
N THR A 52 -7.28 3.06 5.17
CA THR A 52 -7.20 2.11 6.27
C THR A 52 -6.73 0.74 5.83
N SER A 53 -6.72 0.48 4.52
CA SER A 53 -6.26 -0.80 3.96
C SER A 53 -5.39 -0.56 2.74
N MET A 54 -4.38 -1.42 2.60
CA MET A 54 -3.41 -1.36 1.52
C MET A 54 -3.21 -2.76 0.96
N LYS A 55 -3.16 -2.87 -0.36
CA LYS A 55 -2.73 -4.09 -1.04
C LYS A 55 -1.48 -3.79 -1.85
N ILE A 56 -0.50 -4.66 -1.75
CA ILE A 56 0.75 -4.57 -2.49
C ILE A 56 0.86 -5.81 -3.37
N LEU A 57 0.92 -5.59 -4.69
CA LEU A 57 1.03 -6.66 -5.68
C LEU A 57 2.44 -6.70 -6.23
N HIS A 58 3.02 -7.89 -6.26
CA HIS A 58 4.40 -8.09 -6.67
C HIS A 58 4.61 -9.50 -7.21
N MET A 59 5.42 -9.62 -8.26
CA MET A 59 5.81 -10.92 -8.82
C MET A 59 7.00 -11.46 -8.04
N GLU A 60 6.83 -12.64 -7.43
CA GLU A 60 7.88 -13.32 -6.66
C GLU A 60 8.02 -14.75 -7.15
N CYS A 61 9.22 -15.14 -7.55
CA CYS A 61 9.54 -16.53 -7.91
C CYS A 61 8.55 -17.13 -8.93
N GLY A 62 8.14 -16.33 -9.90
CA GLY A 62 7.22 -16.77 -10.96
C GLY A 62 5.75 -16.75 -10.57
N GLY A 63 5.40 -16.26 -9.41
CA GLY A 63 4.02 -16.14 -8.96
C GLY A 63 3.67 -14.73 -8.49
N LEU A 64 2.40 -14.37 -8.62
CA LEU A 64 1.91 -13.11 -8.08
C LEU A 64 1.60 -13.26 -6.60
N VAL A 65 2.03 -12.26 -5.82
CA VAL A 65 1.78 -12.20 -4.37
C VAL A 65 1.08 -10.90 -4.05
N ILE A 66 0.06 -10.96 -3.21
CA ILE A 66 -0.59 -9.78 -2.63
C ILE A 66 -0.30 -9.75 -1.15
N TYR A 67 0.30 -8.66 -0.68
CA TYR A 67 0.39 -8.36 0.74
C TYR A 67 -0.78 -7.45 1.08
N HIS A 68 -1.61 -7.84 2.01
CA HIS A 68 -2.79 -7.06 2.41
C HIS A 68 -2.65 -6.64 3.87
N MET A 69 -2.60 -5.34 4.09
CA MET A 69 -2.54 -4.77 5.44
C MET A 69 -3.82 -3.98 5.69
N LYS A 70 -4.49 -4.29 6.80
CA LYS A 70 -5.66 -3.56 7.28
C LYS A 70 -5.33 -3.00 8.66
N LEU A 71 -5.41 -1.67 8.79
CA LEU A 71 -5.12 -1.00 10.06
C LEU A 71 -6.27 -1.19 11.06
N GLU A 72 -5.94 -1.44 12.32
CA GLU A 72 -6.94 -1.48 13.39
C GLU A 72 -7.45 -0.07 13.72
N SER A 73 -6.59 0.93 13.60
CA SER A 73 -6.96 2.33 13.85
C SER A 73 -6.02 3.25 13.08
N GLY A 74 -6.47 4.48 12.83
CA GLY A 74 -5.70 5.45 12.08
C GLY A 74 -5.77 5.22 10.58
N CYS A 75 -4.97 5.94 9.83
CA CYS A 75 -4.88 5.83 8.39
C CYS A 75 -3.44 5.99 7.92
N PHE A 76 -3.17 5.49 6.71
CA PHE A 76 -1.84 5.63 6.10
C PHE A 76 -1.57 7.10 5.77
N LYS A 77 -0.32 7.53 5.96
CA LYS A 77 0.17 8.84 5.55
C LYS A 77 0.70 8.74 4.12
N LEU A 78 0.02 9.38 3.18
CA LEU A 78 0.43 9.35 1.79
C LEU A 78 1.37 10.51 1.48
N PRO A 79 2.36 10.32 0.57
CA PRO A 79 3.14 11.45 0.06
C PRO A 79 2.25 12.38 -0.76
N VAL A 80 2.69 13.63 -0.90
CA VAL A 80 2.02 14.57 -1.79
C VAL A 80 2.35 14.18 -3.23
N PHE A 81 1.34 13.98 -4.06
CA PHE A 81 1.51 13.61 -5.47
C PHE A 81 0.43 14.24 -6.33
N ASP A 82 0.71 14.31 -7.62
CA ASP A 82 -0.22 14.86 -8.62
C ASP A 82 -1.27 13.79 -8.96
N GLN A 83 -2.52 14.03 -8.58
CA GLN A 83 -3.63 13.12 -8.85
C GLN A 83 -4.09 13.13 -10.31
N SER A 84 -3.56 14.03 -11.14
CA SER A 84 -3.85 14.00 -12.57
C SER A 84 -3.22 12.81 -13.27
N THR A 85 -2.21 12.16 -12.66
CA THR A 85 -1.61 10.94 -13.15
C THR A 85 -2.14 9.74 -12.38
N ASN A 86 -2.19 8.58 -13.05
CA ASN A 86 -2.65 7.35 -12.41
C ASN A 86 -1.54 6.64 -11.64
N THR A 87 -0.28 6.97 -11.93
CA THR A 87 0.88 6.28 -11.38
C THR A 87 1.81 7.28 -10.73
N PHE A 88 2.18 7.03 -9.50
CA PHE A 88 3.15 7.81 -8.77
C PHE A 88 4.32 6.91 -8.40
N GLN A 89 5.52 7.23 -8.93
CA GLN A 89 6.71 6.47 -8.56
C GLN A 89 7.12 6.84 -7.15
N THR A 90 7.28 5.83 -6.30
CA THR A 90 7.63 6.01 -4.90
C THR A 90 8.87 5.16 -4.58
N SER A 91 9.15 4.95 -3.31
CA SER A 91 10.33 4.20 -2.86
C SER A 91 9.97 3.30 -1.70
N TRP A 92 10.89 2.36 -1.38
CA TRP A 92 10.76 1.55 -0.18
C TRP A 92 10.70 2.43 1.08
N GLN A 93 11.50 3.49 1.12
CA GLN A 93 11.51 4.44 2.23
C GLN A 93 10.15 5.12 2.38
N ASP A 94 9.55 5.58 1.27
CA ASP A 94 8.23 6.19 1.28
C ASP A 94 7.16 5.20 1.75
N LEU A 95 7.24 3.94 1.31
CA LEU A 95 6.32 2.90 1.76
C LEU A 95 6.43 2.71 3.27
N MET A 96 7.65 2.65 3.79
CA MET A 96 7.86 2.52 5.24
C MET A 96 7.30 3.73 5.98
N MET A 97 7.45 4.95 5.44
CA MET A 97 6.89 6.15 6.05
C MET A 97 5.36 6.17 6.02
N MET A 98 4.73 5.68 4.96
CA MET A 98 3.27 5.54 4.92
C MET A 98 2.77 4.67 6.07
N VAL A 99 3.45 3.57 6.33
CA VAL A 99 3.09 2.61 7.38
C VAL A 99 3.50 3.13 8.77
N GLN A 100 4.73 3.60 8.91
CA GLN A 100 5.28 4.09 10.18
C GLN A 100 4.64 5.40 10.62
N GLY A 101 4.18 6.22 9.68
CA GLY A 101 3.45 7.45 9.99
C GLY A 101 2.22 7.20 10.84
N VAL A 102 1.55 6.06 10.66
CA VAL A 102 0.45 5.63 11.53
C VAL A 102 0.94 5.40 12.95
N MET A 103 2.10 4.76 13.10
CA MET A 103 2.67 4.45 14.41
C MET A 103 3.18 5.69 15.15
N SER A 104 3.57 6.74 14.43
CA SER A 104 4.06 7.98 15.02
C SER A 104 2.96 8.99 15.33
N ASP A 105 1.71 8.75 14.90
CA ASP A 105 0.56 9.60 15.18
C ASP A 105 0.15 9.43 16.65
N GLU A 106 0.18 10.52 17.41
CA GLU A 106 -0.12 10.48 18.85
C GLU A 106 -1.56 10.03 19.15
N LYS A 107 -2.53 10.42 18.29
CA LYS A 107 -3.92 9.97 18.46
C LYS A 107 -4.03 8.46 18.28
N VAL A 108 -3.36 7.91 17.29
CA VAL A 108 -3.36 6.46 17.03
C VAL A 108 -2.67 5.73 18.18
N LYS A 109 -1.54 6.22 18.64
CA LYS A 109 -0.82 5.65 19.78
C LYS A 109 -1.69 5.64 21.03
N LYS A 110 -2.39 6.73 21.32
CA LYS A 110 -3.31 6.82 22.48
C LYS A 110 -4.46 5.83 22.35
N LYS A 111 -5.08 5.72 21.18
CA LYS A 111 -6.16 4.76 20.94
C LYS A 111 -5.70 3.32 21.14
N ARG A 112 -4.53 2.97 20.63
CA ARG A 112 -3.98 1.62 20.77
C ARG A 112 -3.67 1.29 22.24
N ARG A 113 -3.10 2.21 22.99
CA ARG A 113 -2.85 2.04 24.43
C ARG A 113 -4.14 1.84 25.19
N LYS A 114 -5.16 2.65 24.91
CA LYS A 114 -6.48 2.54 25.56
C LYS A 114 -7.13 1.19 25.24
N LYS A 115 -7.05 0.74 23.99
CA LYS A 115 -7.59 -0.55 23.58
C LYS A 115 -6.90 -1.70 24.29
N LEU A 116 -5.58 -1.65 24.44
CA LEU A 116 -4.80 -2.66 25.16
C LEU A 116 -5.18 -2.71 26.65
N ARG A 117 -5.41 -1.56 27.29
CA ARG A 117 -5.87 -1.50 28.68
C ARG A 117 -7.23 -2.15 28.84
N ASN A 118 -8.14 -1.93 27.90
CA ASN A 118 -9.52 -2.40 27.99
C ASN A 118 -9.66 -3.89 27.64
N SER A 119 -8.65 -4.51 27.07
CA SER A 119 -8.69 -5.93 26.70
C SER A 119 -8.21 -6.88 27.80
N ARG A 120 -8.00 -6.37 29.00
CA ARG A 120 -7.67 -7.18 30.18
C ARG A 120 -8.89 -7.67 30.93
#